data_4882c2105b1275a353ddccde30b97ea3
#
_entry.id   4882c2105b1275a353ddccde30b97ea3
#
_cell.length_a   1.000
_cell.length_b   1.000
_cell.length_c   1.000
_cell.angle_alpha   90.00
_cell.angle_beta   90.00
_cell.angle_gamma   90.00
#
_symmetry.space_group_name_H-M   'P 1'
#
loop_
_entity.id
_entity.type
_entity.pdbx_description
1 polymer ?
#
loop_
_entity_poly.entity_id
_entity_poly.type
_entity_poly.pdbx_seq_one_letter_code
_entity_poly.pdbx_strand_id
1 'polypeptide(L)'
;MLGFFNTWLVLAEAIVRRRDFIALLGGAAAIRPLGAHPERPPERILYFTYSAGYRHDVIPLSKVILTRLGSNSGVFEVTATEDTSEFSTENLERYAAVMFYTTGELPMSDAQKRALLNFVRSGRGFLGVHSATDTFYTWPDYLDLVGGYFNGHPWHQSVKIEVVDPGDPLVAFLGNSLQVEDEIYQISDFDYRGSRVLLRLDPSSVDLGKTGVHQRFYGWPLTWTRYYGEGRVFYSALGHEPSVWQDDRYQRILTNAILWSTRRSP
;
A
#
# COMPACT_ATOMS: atom_id res chain seq x y z
N MET A 1 13.49 -6.40 75.70
CA MET A 1 14.19 -7.69 75.69
C MET A 1 14.72 -7.85 74.33
N LEU A 2 16.00 -7.56 74.09
CA LEU A 2 17.15 -8.46 74.07
C LEU A 2 16.99 -9.46 72.93
N GLY A 3 17.86 -9.61 71.96
CA GLY A 3 19.27 -9.20 71.76
C GLY A 3 19.71 -9.78 70.41
N PHE A 4 20.57 -9.12 69.69
CA PHE A 4 21.99 -9.41 69.46
C PHE A 4 22.28 -10.79 68.81
N PHE A 5 22.99 -10.87 67.67
CA PHE A 5 24.41 -10.79 67.32
C PHE A 5 24.55 -11.10 65.81
N ASN A 6 25.15 -10.31 64.99
CA ASN A 6 26.55 -9.99 64.69
C ASN A 6 27.41 -11.08 64.05
N THR A 7 28.01 -10.69 62.91
CA THR A 7 29.35 -10.98 62.36
C THR A 7 29.61 -12.35 61.75
N TRP A 8 30.25 -12.48 60.58
CA TRP A 8 31.66 -12.18 60.25
C TRP A 8 31.92 -12.16 58.72
N LEU A 9 32.71 -11.20 58.32
CA LEU A 9 33.49 -11.15 57.10
C LEU A 9 34.52 -12.25 57.06
N VAL A 10 34.77 -12.88 55.91
CA VAL A 10 36.06 -13.50 55.58
C VAL A 10 36.44 -13.17 54.16
N LEU A 11 37.43 -12.32 54.05
CA LEU A 11 38.24 -12.07 52.88
C LEU A 11 39.09 -13.35 52.60
N ALA A 12 39.14 -13.79 51.35
CA ALA A 12 40.17 -14.67 50.88
C ALA A 12 40.81 -14.09 49.62
N GLU A 13 41.93 -13.44 49.78
CA GLU A 13 42.88 -13.10 48.75
C GLU A 13 43.46 -14.37 48.14
N ALA A 14 43.29 -14.58 46.84
CA ALA A 14 44.03 -15.58 46.09
C ALA A 14 45.07 -14.91 45.20
N ILE A 15 46.30 -15.08 45.56
CA ILE A 15 47.53 -14.67 44.92
C ILE A 15 47.60 -15.22 43.49
N VAL A 16 47.65 -14.31 42.52
CA VAL A 16 47.94 -14.65 41.10
C VAL A 16 49.45 -14.77 40.94
N ARG A 17 49.94 -16.01 40.77
CA ARG A 17 51.32 -16.27 40.33
C ARG A 17 51.44 -16.01 38.83
N ARG A 18 52.24 -15.04 38.47
CA ARG A 18 52.80 -14.87 37.14
C ARG A 18 53.69 -16.06 36.79
N ARG A 19 53.35 -16.79 35.74
CA ARG A 19 54.23 -17.53 34.80
C ARG A 19 53.41 -18.62 34.17
N ASP A 20 52.97 -18.36 32.95
CA ASP A 20 53.03 -19.34 31.86
C ASP A 20 52.56 -18.59 30.57
N PHE A 21 53.58 -17.96 29.96
CA PHE A 21 53.46 -17.52 28.57
C PHE A 21 53.68 -18.77 27.72
N ILE A 22 52.62 -19.38 27.24
CA ILE A 22 52.71 -20.31 26.08
C ILE A 22 52.07 -19.62 24.90
N ALA A 23 52.91 -19.28 23.93
CA ALA A 23 52.53 -18.81 22.61
C ALA A 23 51.70 -19.86 21.89
N LEU A 24 50.44 -19.58 21.61
CA LEU A 24 49.65 -20.25 20.60
C LEU A 24 49.43 -19.28 19.47
N LEU A 25 50.33 -19.35 18.48
CA LEU A 25 50.07 -18.91 17.11
C LEU A 25 48.94 -19.78 16.57
N GLY A 26 47.78 -19.18 16.31
CA GLY A 26 46.68 -19.96 15.75
C GLY A 26 45.48 -19.06 15.43
N GLY A 27 45.45 -18.48 14.24
CA GLY A 27 44.20 -18.18 13.54
C GLY A 27 43.33 -17.09 14.20
N ALA A 28 43.58 -15.84 13.87
CA ALA A 28 42.53 -14.85 13.89
C ALA A 28 41.44 -15.32 12.91
N ALA A 29 40.50 -16.12 13.40
CA ALA A 29 39.25 -16.30 12.73
C ALA A 29 38.60 -14.92 12.67
N ALA A 30 38.68 -14.27 11.51
CA ALA A 30 37.92 -13.08 11.21
C ALA A 30 36.45 -13.44 11.52
N ILE A 31 35.92 -12.94 12.62
CA ILE A 31 34.49 -12.91 12.87
C ILE A 31 33.95 -12.03 11.73
N ARG A 32 33.59 -12.69 10.63
CA ARG A 32 32.75 -12.03 9.62
C ARG A 32 31.50 -11.60 10.38
N PRO A 33 31.13 -10.33 10.36
CA PRO A 33 29.83 -9.94 10.85
C PRO A 33 28.83 -10.79 10.08
N LEU A 34 27.96 -11.53 10.82
CA LEU A 34 26.85 -12.28 10.24
C LEU A 34 26.17 -11.34 9.25
N GLY A 35 26.18 -11.76 7.97
CA GLY A 35 25.94 -10.94 6.82
C GLY A 35 24.82 -9.92 7.01
N ALA A 36 25.16 -8.66 6.84
CA ALA A 36 24.20 -7.72 6.28
C ALA A 36 23.71 -8.39 4.98
N HIS A 37 22.50 -8.90 4.98
CA HIS A 37 21.83 -9.25 3.72
C HIS A 37 21.95 -8.00 2.87
N PRO A 38 22.43 -8.09 1.62
CA PRO A 38 22.47 -6.91 0.77
C PRO A 38 21.06 -6.34 0.77
N GLU A 39 20.93 -5.11 1.30
CA GLU A 39 19.64 -4.44 1.31
C GLU A 39 19.13 -4.46 -0.13
N ARG A 40 17.98 -5.10 -0.33
CA ARG A 40 17.39 -5.15 -1.67
C ARG A 40 17.08 -3.70 -2.07
N PRO A 41 17.48 -3.24 -3.26
CA PRO A 41 17.23 -1.87 -3.69
C PRO A 41 15.72 -1.54 -3.60
N PRO A 42 15.37 -0.26 -3.42
CA PRO A 42 13.97 0.16 -3.37
C PRO A 42 13.24 -0.22 -4.66
N GLU A 43 11.98 -0.62 -4.52
CA GLU A 43 11.10 -0.93 -5.66
C GLU A 43 10.67 0.36 -6.35
N ARG A 44 10.79 0.43 -7.67
CA ARG A 44 10.38 1.62 -8.42
C ARG A 44 8.90 1.55 -8.76
N ILE A 45 8.16 2.59 -8.39
CA ILE A 45 6.72 2.71 -8.61
C ILE A 45 6.47 3.84 -9.61
N LEU A 46 5.81 3.53 -10.72
CA LEU A 46 5.32 4.55 -11.66
C LEU A 46 3.98 5.09 -11.16
N TYR A 47 3.94 6.34 -10.71
CA TYR A 47 2.71 6.99 -10.27
C TYR A 47 2.14 7.87 -11.38
N PHE A 48 1.11 7.37 -12.06
CA PHE A 48 0.50 8.00 -13.21
C PHE A 48 -0.75 8.79 -12.80
N THR A 49 -0.74 10.09 -13.11
CA THR A 49 -1.76 11.04 -12.61
C THR A 49 -2.42 11.86 -13.72
N TYR A 50 -2.50 11.32 -14.94
CA TYR A 50 -3.17 11.98 -16.05
C TYR A 50 -4.68 12.04 -15.80
N SER A 51 -5.27 13.21 -16.01
CA SER A 51 -6.70 13.44 -15.89
C SER A 51 -7.27 13.85 -17.26
N ALA A 52 -7.97 12.93 -17.93
CA ALA A 52 -8.72 13.23 -19.15
C ALA A 52 -10.12 13.76 -18.83
N GLY A 53 -10.62 13.47 -17.62
CA GLY A 53 -11.85 14.00 -17.05
C GLY A 53 -11.56 15.02 -15.94
N TYR A 54 -12.23 14.87 -14.80
CA TYR A 54 -12.04 15.75 -13.65
C TYR A 54 -10.62 15.63 -13.07
N ARG A 55 -9.95 16.78 -12.86
CA ARG A 55 -8.63 16.83 -12.22
C ARG A 55 -8.79 17.17 -10.75
N HIS A 56 -8.37 16.24 -9.90
CA HIS A 56 -8.44 16.43 -8.46
C HIS A 56 -7.33 17.35 -7.94
N ASP A 57 -7.71 18.32 -7.13
CA ASP A 57 -6.78 19.31 -6.55
C ASP A 57 -5.77 18.69 -5.59
N VAL A 58 -6.06 17.52 -5.06
CA VAL A 58 -5.20 16.79 -4.11
C VAL A 58 -4.02 16.08 -4.79
N ILE A 59 -3.99 15.94 -6.11
CA ILE A 59 -2.92 15.24 -6.84
C ILE A 59 -1.50 15.78 -6.51
N PRO A 60 -1.25 17.10 -6.43
CA PRO A 60 0.07 17.58 -6.02
C PRO A 60 0.47 17.14 -4.62
N LEU A 61 -0.45 17.16 -3.66
CA LEU A 61 -0.21 16.69 -2.29
C LEU A 61 0.07 15.19 -2.26
N SER A 62 -0.69 14.39 -3.02
CA SER A 62 -0.50 12.95 -3.09
C SER A 62 0.90 12.56 -3.59
N LYS A 63 1.42 13.30 -4.61
CA LYS A 63 2.79 13.12 -5.11
C LYS A 63 3.83 13.36 -4.02
N VAL A 64 3.68 14.45 -3.26
CA VAL A 64 4.59 14.79 -2.14
C VAL A 64 4.57 13.71 -1.06
N ILE A 65 3.37 13.26 -0.67
CA ILE A 65 3.22 12.27 0.39
C ILE A 65 3.81 10.92 -0.04
N LEU A 66 3.48 10.42 -1.24
CA LEU A 66 4.02 9.15 -1.73
C LEU A 66 5.55 9.17 -1.86
N THR A 67 6.11 10.27 -2.36
CA THR A 67 7.58 10.44 -2.44
C THR A 67 8.20 10.40 -1.05
N ARG A 68 7.60 11.09 -0.07
CA ARG A 68 8.06 11.09 1.33
C ARG A 68 7.97 9.69 1.95
N LEU A 69 6.87 8.95 1.72
CA LEU A 69 6.72 7.59 2.23
C LEU A 69 7.80 6.67 1.67
N GLY A 70 8.09 6.75 0.39
CA GLY A 70 9.18 6.00 -0.23
C GLY A 70 10.53 6.33 0.38
N SER A 71 10.87 7.62 0.47
CA SER A 71 12.14 8.09 1.04
C SER A 71 12.30 7.70 2.51
N ASN A 72 11.23 7.80 3.32
CA ASN A 72 11.27 7.48 4.74
C ASN A 72 11.38 5.97 5.00
N SER A 73 10.74 5.15 4.17
CA SER A 73 10.77 3.70 4.32
C SER A 73 12.03 3.05 3.74
N GLY A 74 12.64 3.66 2.72
CA GLY A 74 13.77 3.10 1.99
C GLY A 74 13.41 1.84 1.18
N VAL A 75 12.13 1.44 1.13
CA VAL A 75 11.71 0.19 0.48
C VAL A 75 11.13 0.39 -0.91
N PHE A 76 10.70 1.59 -1.25
CA PHE A 76 10.27 1.96 -2.60
C PHE A 76 10.63 3.41 -2.94
N GLU A 77 10.63 3.72 -4.22
CA GLU A 77 10.74 5.08 -4.75
C GLU A 77 9.65 5.33 -5.79
N VAL A 78 9.20 6.60 -5.91
CA VAL A 78 8.07 6.97 -6.75
C VAL A 78 8.53 7.88 -7.88
N THR A 79 8.20 7.50 -9.11
CA THR A 79 8.30 8.36 -10.29
C THR A 79 6.89 8.81 -10.68
N ALA A 80 6.56 10.06 -10.38
CA ALA A 80 5.25 10.63 -10.74
C ALA A 80 5.31 11.23 -12.16
N THR A 81 4.32 10.89 -13.00
CA THR A 81 4.24 11.37 -14.39
C THR A 81 2.80 11.51 -14.87
N GLU A 82 2.63 12.28 -15.93
CA GLU A 82 1.41 12.35 -16.74
C GLU A 82 1.72 11.97 -18.21
N ASP A 83 2.94 11.52 -18.49
CA ASP A 83 3.40 11.14 -19.83
C ASP A 83 3.03 9.69 -20.13
N THR A 84 2.15 9.49 -21.12
CA THR A 84 1.75 8.15 -21.57
C THR A 84 2.85 7.37 -22.27
N SER A 85 3.94 8.02 -22.70
CA SER A 85 5.10 7.32 -23.30
C SER A 85 5.80 6.35 -22.34
N GLU A 86 5.60 6.52 -21.02
CA GLU A 86 6.08 5.57 -20.00
C GLU A 86 5.44 4.17 -20.14
N PHE A 87 4.29 4.05 -20.83
CA PHE A 87 3.60 2.78 -21.04
C PHE A 87 4.09 1.99 -22.26
N SER A 88 5.37 2.05 -22.57
CA SER A 88 6.00 1.07 -23.46
C SER A 88 6.46 -0.16 -22.65
N THR A 89 6.56 -1.32 -23.31
CA THR A 89 7.08 -2.55 -22.65
C THR A 89 8.47 -2.28 -22.04
N GLU A 90 9.35 -1.63 -22.80
CA GLU A 90 10.71 -1.32 -22.37
C GLU A 90 10.74 -0.39 -21.14
N ASN A 91 9.92 0.66 -21.14
CA ASN A 91 9.88 1.61 -20.04
C ASN A 91 9.29 0.97 -18.76
N LEU A 92 8.23 0.17 -18.90
CA LEU A 92 7.58 -0.49 -17.78
C LEU A 92 8.49 -1.52 -17.08
N GLU A 93 9.43 -2.16 -17.77
CA GLU A 93 10.40 -3.09 -17.17
C GLU A 93 11.21 -2.47 -16.02
N ARG A 94 11.36 -1.15 -16.00
CA ARG A 94 12.06 -0.40 -14.94
C ARG A 94 11.29 -0.34 -13.63
N TYR A 95 10.01 -0.70 -13.62
CA TYR A 95 9.11 -0.54 -12.48
C TYR A 95 8.67 -1.89 -11.91
N ALA A 96 8.44 -1.92 -10.61
CA ALA A 96 7.87 -3.07 -9.92
C ALA A 96 6.33 -3.01 -9.87
N ALA A 97 5.78 -1.80 -9.87
CA ALA A 97 4.34 -1.57 -9.93
C ALA A 97 4.00 -0.24 -10.63
N VAL A 98 2.77 -0.16 -11.11
CA VAL A 98 2.13 1.06 -11.61
C VAL A 98 1.01 1.46 -10.68
N MET A 99 0.92 2.76 -10.35
CA MET A 99 -0.14 3.30 -9.52
C MET A 99 -0.91 4.38 -10.30
N PHE A 100 -2.22 4.27 -10.37
CA PHE A 100 -3.11 5.21 -11.07
C PHE A 100 -3.88 6.09 -10.09
N TYR A 101 -3.86 7.40 -10.36
CA TYR A 101 -4.82 8.38 -9.87
C TYR A 101 -5.28 9.18 -11.09
N THR A 102 -6.19 8.62 -11.86
CA THR A 102 -6.51 9.06 -13.22
C THR A 102 -8.02 9.24 -13.38
N THR A 103 -8.46 9.96 -14.41
CA THR A 103 -9.87 10.09 -14.76
C THR A 103 -10.07 10.06 -16.27
N GLY A 104 -11.20 9.51 -16.71
CA GLY A 104 -11.68 9.56 -18.08
C GLY A 104 -10.92 8.64 -19.04
N GLU A 105 -11.09 8.87 -20.33
CA GLU A 105 -10.45 8.11 -21.40
C GLU A 105 -9.04 8.65 -21.64
N LEU A 106 -8.02 7.95 -21.11
CA LEU A 106 -6.64 8.39 -21.24
C LEU A 106 -6.14 8.24 -22.67
N PRO A 107 -5.29 9.16 -23.18
CA PRO A 107 -4.79 9.12 -24.56
C PRO A 107 -3.68 8.07 -24.73
N MET A 108 -3.99 6.83 -24.39
CA MET A 108 -3.09 5.68 -24.55
C MET A 108 -3.44 4.92 -25.83
N SER A 109 -2.43 4.63 -26.62
CA SER A 109 -2.57 3.75 -27.78
C SER A 109 -2.87 2.31 -27.35
N ASP A 110 -3.41 1.50 -28.26
CA ASP A 110 -3.65 0.07 -28.01
C ASP A 110 -2.36 -0.68 -27.64
N ALA A 111 -1.22 -0.26 -28.16
CA ALA A 111 0.09 -0.85 -27.80
C ALA A 111 0.43 -0.57 -26.33
N GLN A 112 0.22 0.66 -25.86
CA GLN A 112 0.44 1.06 -24.47
C GLN A 112 -0.55 0.36 -23.52
N LYS A 113 -1.82 0.28 -23.91
CA LYS A 113 -2.83 -0.48 -23.17
C LYS A 113 -2.44 -1.95 -23.01
N ARG A 114 -2.03 -2.60 -24.11
CA ARG A 114 -1.53 -3.98 -24.05
C ARG A 114 -0.26 -4.12 -23.20
N ALA A 115 0.66 -3.16 -23.28
CA ALA A 115 1.88 -3.18 -22.48
C ALA A 115 1.56 -3.14 -20.98
N LEU A 116 0.61 -2.27 -20.55
CA LEU A 116 0.13 -2.21 -19.17
C LEU A 116 -0.46 -3.56 -18.71
N LEU A 117 -1.36 -4.15 -19.50
CA LEU A 117 -1.97 -5.43 -19.12
C LEU A 117 -0.94 -6.56 -19.01
N ASN A 118 -0.03 -6.64 -19.99
CA ASN A 118 1.02 -7.66 -19.99
C ASN A 118 1.99 -7.47 -18.82
N PHE A 119 2.34 -6.22 -18.49
CA PHE A 119 3.14 -5.88 -17.31
C PHE A 119 2.51 -6.45 -16.04
N VAL A 120 1.23 -6.22 -15.83
CA VAL A 120 0.56 -6.74 -14.63
C VAL A 120 0.42 -8.26 -14.70
N ARG A 121 -0.05 -8.82 -15.83
CA ARG A 121 -0.20 -10.30 -16.00
C ARG A 121 1.09 -11.07 -15.75
N SER A 122 2.25 -10.47 -16.02
CA SER A 122 3.57 -11.09 -15.80
C SER A 122 4.02 -11.10 -14.33
N GLY A 123 3.19 -10.60 -13.40
CA GLY A 123 3.48 -10.66 -11.96
C GLY A 123 3.83 -9.33 -11.32
N ARG A 124 3.76 -8.21 -12.05
CA ARG A 124 3.97 -6.87 -11.53
C ARG A 124 2.74 -6.34 -10.82
N GLY A 125 2.93 -5.28 -10.01
CA GLY A 125 1.84 -4.67 -9.25
C GLY A 125 1.03 -3.64 -10.05
N PHE A 126 -0.27 -3.57 -9.75
CA PHE A 126 -1.12 -2.44 -10.12
C PHE A 126 -1.82 -1.91 -8.88
N LEU A 127 -1.79 -0.58 -8.69
CA LEU A 127 -2.52 0.09 -7.62
C LEU A 127 -3.44 1.14 -8.24
N GLY A 128 -4.71 1.13 -7.87
CA GLY A 128 -5.66 2.18 -8.20
C GLY A 128 -6.03 2.99 -6.96
N VAL A 129 -6.05 4.31 -7.07
CA VAL A 129 -6.46 5.20 -5.99
C VAL A 129 -7.59 6.08 -6.49
N HIS A 130 -8.61 6.21 -5.67
CA HIS A 130 -9.76 7.07 -5.84
C HIS A 130 -10.33 6.95 -7.25
N SER A 131 -10.13 7.96 -8.10
CA SER A 131 -10.67 8.01 -9.45
C SER A 131 -10.05 7.05 -10.46
N ALA A 132 -9.15 6.15 -10.05
CA ALA A 132 -8.69 5.11 -10.97
C ALA A 132 -9.83 4.22 -11.49
N THR A 133 -10.94 4.09 -10.78
CA THR A 133 -12.17 3.42 -11.28
C THR A 133 -13.05 4.33 -12.17
N ASP A 134 -12.81 5.63 -12.19
CA ASP A 134 -13.41 6.62 -13.11
C ASP A 134 -12.56 6.79 -14.38
N THR A 135 -12.03 5.67 -14.89
CA THR A 135 -11.06 5.65 -15.98
C THR A 135 -11.39 4.51 -16.96
N PHE A 136 -11.26 4.77 -18.25
CA PHE A 136 -11.38 3.76 -19.32
C PHE A 136 -12.70 2.98 -19.37
N TYR A 137 -13.82 3.67 -19.29
CA TYR A 137 -15.14 3.04 -19.41
C TYR A 137 -15.39 2.31 -20.72
N THR A 138 -14.65 2.68 -21.78
CA THR A 138 -14.77 2.06 -23.10
C THR A 138 -13.76 0.92 -23.32
N TRP A 139 -12.98 0.52 -22.28
CA TRP A 139 -11.99 -0.53 -22.36
C TRP A 139 -12.27 -1.67 -21.36
N PRO A 140 -13.00 -2.72 -21.76
CA PRO A 140 -13.41 -3.81 -20.86
C PRO A 140 -12.26 -4.53 -20.16
N ASP A 141 -11.08 -4.65 -20.81
CA ASP A 141 -9.93 -5.28 -20.17
C ASP A 141 -9.40 -4.47 -18.95
N TYR A 142 -9.68 -3.17 -18.91
CA TYR A 142 -9.36 -2.35 -17.74
C TYR A 142 -10.33 -2.62 -16.58
N LEU A 143 -11.61 -2.86 -16.86
CA LEU A 143 -12.56 -3.32 -15.87
C LEU A 143 -12.10 -4.65 -15.25
N ASP A 144 -11.66 -5.58 -16.08
CA ASP A 144 -11.10 -6.86 -15.62
C ASP A 144 -9.83 -6.66 -14.77
N LEU A 145 -9.04 -5.64 -15.07
CA LEU A 145 -7.85 -5.29 -14.28
C LEU A 145 -8.23 -4.73 -12.92
N VAL A 146 -9.06 -3.67 -12.89
CA VAL A 146 -9.34 -2.89 -11.65
C VAL A 146 -10.46 -3.50 -10.80
N GLY A 147 -11.41 -4.21 -11.42
CA GLY A 147 -12.46 -4.98 -10.74
C GLY A 147 -13.77 -4.25 -10.48
N GLY A 148 -13.94 -3.01 -10.98
CA GLY A 148 -15.19 -2.25 -10.87
C GLY A 148 -15.03 -0.84 -11.42
N TYR A 149 -16.15 -0.22 -11.80
CA TYR A 149 -16.19 1.17 -12.24
C TYR A 149 -16.86 2.08 -11.22
N PHE A 150 -16.36 3.31 -11.15
CA PHE A 150 -17.04 4.40 -10.45
C PHE A 150 -18.46 4.60 -10.96
N ASN A 151 -19.40 4.76 -10.03
CA ASN A 151 -20.82 4.94 -10.33
C ASN A 151 -21.48 5.98 -9.40
N GLY A 152 -20.81 7.10 -9.22
CA GLY A 152 -21.29 8.21 -8.41
C GLY A 152 -20.77 8.22 -6.97
N HIS A 153 -20.92 9.38 -6.34
CA HIS A 153 -20.46 9.68 -4.98
C HIS A 153 -21.54 10.52 -4.24
N PRO A 154 -22.66 9.91 -3.83
CA PRO A 154 -23.75 10.67 -3.22
C PRO A 154 -23.38 11.26 -1.87
N TRP A 155 -22.34 10.75 -1.20
CA TRP A 155 -21.89 11.19 0.11
C TRP A 155 -20.51 11.81 0.04
N HIS A 156 -20.39 13.02 0.56
CA HIS A 156 -19.13 13.71 0.80
C HIS A 156 -19.18 14.20 2.24
N GLN A 157 -18.76 13.37 3.15
CA GLN A 157 -18.95 13.55 4.61
C GLN A 157 -18.10 12.59 5.42
N SER A 158 -18.11 12.79 6.73
CA SER A 158 -17.54 11.80 7.65
C SER A 158 -18.43 10.55 7.71
N VAL A 159 -17.83 9.38 7.45
CA VAL A 159 -18.50 8.09 7.46
C VAL A 159 -17.72 7.08 8.28
N LYS A 160 -18.42 6.04 8.74
CA LYS A 160 -17.79 4.87 9.31
C LYS A 160 -17.49 3.85 8.23
N ILE A 161 -16.28 3.34 8.24
CA ILE A 161 -15.79 2.30 7.34
C ILE A 161 -15.55 1.04 8.17
N GLU A 162 -16.08 -0.09 7.72
CA GLU A 162 -15.83 -1.39 8.31
C GLU A 162 -14.59 -2.05 7.71
N VAL A 163 -13.77 -2.65 8.55
CA VAL A 163 -12.70 -3.57 8.16
C VAL A 163 -13.29 -4.96 8.00
N VAL A 164 -13.38 -5.43 6.76
CA VAL A 164 -14.06 -6.71 6.44
C VAL A 164 -13.28 -7.90 6.96
N ASP A 165 -11.95 -7.85 6.86
CA ASP A 165 -11.05 -8.87 7.38
C ASP A 165 -9.98 -8.24 8.27
N PRO A 166 -10.22 -8.12 9.58
CA PRO A 166 -9.25 -7.57 10.52
C PRO A 166 -7.95 -8.37 10.66
N GLY A 167 -7.91 -9.59 10.11
CA GLY A 167 -6.70 -10.42 10.06
C GLY A 167 -5.81 -10.17 8.83
N ASP A 168 -6.29 -9.41 7.84
CA ASP A 168 -5.51 -9.13 6.64
C ASP A 168 -4.35 -8.17 6.95
N PRO A 169 -3.09 -8.52 6.62
CA PRO A 169 -1.91 -7.70 6.92
C PRO A 169 -1.98 -6.27 6.38
N LEU A 170 -2.73 -6.02 5.30
CA LEU A 170 -2.86 -4.69 4.72
C LEU A 170 -3.61 -3.73 5.63
N VAL A 171 -4.57 -4.25 6.40
CA VAL A 171 -5.54 -3.43 7.19
C VAL A 171 -5.66 -3.85 8.65
N ALA A 172 -5.02 -4.93 9.10
CA ALA A 172 -5.12 -5.45 10.48
C ALA A 172 -4.88 -4.40 11.58
N PHE A 173 -4.03 -3.43 11.32
CA PHE A 173 -3.71 -2.35 12.27
C PHE A 173 -4.85 -1.36 12.51
N LEU A 174 -5.91 -1.40 11.68
CA LEU A 174 -7.10 -0.53 11.81
C LEU A 174 -8.09 -1.06 12.86
N GLY A 175 -7.97 -2.31 13.30
CA GLY A 175 -8.98 -2.98 14.10
C GLY A 175 -10.23 -3.29 13.28
N ASN A 176 -11.43 -3.06 13.83
CA ASN A 176 -12.69 -3.44 13.18
C ASN A 176 -13.31 -2.33 12.32
N SER A 177 -12.96 -1.08 12.55
CA SER A 177 -13.51 0.06 11.81
C SER A 177 -12.66 1.31 11.97
N LEU A 178 -12.87 2.28 11.05
CA LEU A 178 -12.28 3.61 11.12
C LEU A 178 -13.33 4.66 10.70
N GLN A 179 -13.12 5.89 11.18
CA GLN A 179 -13.88 7.07 10.75
C GLN A 179 -13.04 7.83 9.73
N VAL A 180 -13.64 8.21 8.61
CA VAL A 180 -12.98 8.98 7.53
C VAL A 180 -13.96 10.01 7.00
N GLU A 181 -13.49 11.22 6.71
CA GLU A 181 -14.21 12.22 5.93
C GLU A 181 -13.62 12.21 4.52
N ASP A 182 -14.43 11.86 3.54
CA ASP A 182 -14.03 11.76 2.14
C ASP A 182 -15.24 11.81 1.20
N GLU A 183 -14.98 11.82 -0.08
CA GLU A 183 -15.95 11.57 -1.13
C GLU A 183 -16.14 10.04 -1.28
N ILE A 184 -17.36 9.56 -1.03
CA ILE A 184 -17.63 8.12 -0.91
C ILE A 184 -18.20 7.58 -2.20
N TYR A 185 -17.41 6.76 -2.87
CA TYR A 185 -17.77 6.15 -4.15
C TYR A 185 -18.74 4.99 -4.01
N GLN A 186 -19.63 4.92 -4.98
CA GLN A 186 -20.36 3.71 -5.35
C GLN A 186 -19.67 3.08 -6.55
N ILE A 187 -19.66 1.75 -6.60
CA ILE A 187 -18.98 1.00 -7.65
C ILE A 187 -20.02 0.20 -8.44
N SER A 188 -19.99 0.26 -9.76
CA SER A 188 -20.74 -0.64 -10.64
C SER A 188 -19.85 -1.74 -11.21
N ASP A 189 -20.47 -2.77 -11.78
CA ASP A 189 -19.80 -3.88 -12.45
C ASP A 189 -18.71 -4.55 -11.60
N PHE A 190 -18.89 -4.51 -10.27
CA PHE A 190 -17.91 -5.02 -9.33
C PHE A 190 -17.78 -6.54 -9.41
N ASP A 191 -16.57 -6.99 -9.67
CA ASP A 191 -16.25 -8.43 -9.66
C ASP A 191 -16.08 -8.95 -8.23
N TYR A 192 -17.19 -9.26 -7.60
CA TYR A 192 -17.23 -9.74 -6.23
C TYR A 192 -16.55 -11.12 -6.03
N ARG A 193 -16.46 -11.93 -7.08
CA ARG A 193 -15.86 -13.27 -7.00
C ARG A 193 -14.34 -13.21 -7.14
N GLY A 194 -13.86 -12.31 -8.00
CA GLY A 194 -12.43 -12.12 -8.26
C GLY A 194 -11.75 -11.13 -7.32
N SER A 195 -12.51 -10.44 -6.46
CA SER A 195 -11.99 -9.39 -5.59
C SER A 195 -12.20 -9.74 -4.12
N ARG A 196 -11.16 -9.51 -3.29
CA ARG A 196 -11.23 -9.60 -1.84
C ARG A 196 -11.40 -8.18 -1.26
N VAL A 197 -12.59 -7.90 -0.75
CA VAL A 197 -12.89 -6.61 -0.11
C VAL A 197 -12.19 -6.53 1.24
N LEU A 198 -11.44 -5.45 1.46
CA LEU A 198 -10.75 -5.16 2.72
C LEU A 198 -11.50 -4.14 3.57
N LEU A 199 -12.00 -3.08 2.91
CA LEU A 199 -12.76 -2.02 3.55
C LEU A 199 -14.08 -1.80 2.80
N ARG A 200 -15.16 -1.56 3.56
CA ARG A 200 -16.47 -1.19 3.00
C ARG A 200 -17.12 -0.09 3.82
N LEU A 201 -17.98 0.68 3.20
CA LEU A 201 -18.83 1.64 3.91
C LEU A 201 -19.74 0.92 4.91
N ASP A 202 -19.82 1.42 6.14
CA ASP A 202 -20.92 1.06 7.05
C ASP A 202 -22.17 1.86 6.63
N PRO A 203 -23.19 1.20 6.06
CA PRO A 203 -24.36 1.90 5.53
C PRO A 203 -25.19 2.60 6.62
N SER A 204 -24.99 2.26 7.90
CA SER A 204 -25.65 2.94 9.02
C SER A 204 -25.11 4.36 9.27
N SER A 205 -23.97 4.70 8.68
CA SER A 205 -23.33 6.02 8.82
C SER A 205 -23.74 7.05 7.76
N VAL A 206 -24.62 6.66 6.83
CA VAL A 206 -25.07 7.52 5.71
C VAL A 206 -26.58 7.46 5.52
N ASP A 207 -27.13 8.47 4.85
CA ASP A 207 -28.53 8.47 4.39
C ASP A 207 -28.62 7.67 3.08
N LEU A 208 -29.21 6.48 3.14
CA LEU A 208 -29.45 5.62 1.97
C LEU A 208 -30.62 6.10 1.10
N GLY A 209 -31.45 7.03 1.58
CA GLY A 209 -32.54 7.65 0.82
C GLY A 209 -32.10 8.86 0.00
N LYS A 210 -30.82 9.26 0.10
CA LYS A 210 -30.29 10.42 -0.64
C LYS A 210 -30.35 10.21 -2.15
N THR A 211 -30.64 11.28 -2.90
CA THR A 211 -30.63 11.24 -4.36
C THR A 211 -29.27 10.82 -4.89
N GLY A 212 -29.26 9.94 -5.88
CA GLY A 212 -28.02 9.39 -6.47
C GLY A 212 -27.50 8.15 -5.75
N VAL A 213 -28.13 7.72 -4.66
CA VAL A 213 -27.83 6.41 -4.07
C VAL A 213 -28.45 5.33 -4.92
N HIS A 214 -27.64 4.42 -5.37
CA HIS A 214 -28.07 3.25 -6.10
C HIS A 214 -28.19 2.07 -5.13
N GLN A 215 -29.29 1.32 -5.18
CA GLN A 215 -29.62 0.29 -4.17
C GLN A 215 -29.00 -1.09 -4.41
N ARG A 216 -28.12 -1.23 -5.39
CA ARG A 216 -27.55 -2.54 -5.72
C ARG A 216 -26.05 -2.52 -5.69
N PHE A 217 -25.55 -2.50 -4.45
CA PHE A 217 -24.12 -2.47 -4.40
C PHE A 217 -23.64 -3.51 -3.45
N TYR A 218 -23.07 -4.43 -3.92
CA TYR A 218 -22.11 -5.42 -3.45
C TYR A 218 -21.52 -5.13 -2.05
N GLY A 219 -22.35 -4.49 -1.12
CA GLY A 219 -21.92 -4.10 0.21
C GLY A 219 -21.00 -2.88 0.25
N TRP A 220 -21.10 -1.97 -0.73
CA TRP A 220 -20.32 -0.73 -0.85
C TRP A 220 -18.81 -0.92 -0.62
N PRO A 221 -18.13 -1.71 -1.47
CA PRO A 221 -16.70 -1.90 -1.36
C PRO A 221 -15.97 -0.59 -1.60
N LEU A 222 -15.00 -0.26 -0.72
CA LEU A 222 -14.18 0.94 -0.81
C LEU A 222 -12.71 0.61 -1.03
N THR A 223 -12.26 -0.56 -0.59
CA THR A 223 -10.88 -1.01 -0.79
C THR A 223 -10.88 -2.51 -1.00
N TRP A 224 -10.15 -2.96 -2.01
CA TRP A 224 -10.03 -4.38 -2.33
C TRP A 224 -8.69 -4.75 -2.92
N THR A 225 -8.41 -6.04 -2.89
CA THR A 225 -7.31 -6.68 -3.62
C THR A 225 -7.85 -7.73 -4.58
N ARG A 226 -7.12 -7.98 -5.65
CA ARG A 226 -7.38 -9.06 -6.60
C ARG A 226 -6.11 -9.50 -7.30
N TYR A 227 -6.19 -10.57 -8.05
CA TYR A 227 -5.13 -11.03 -8.94
C TYR A 227 -5.52 -10.78 -10.39
N TYR A 228 -4.53 -10.46 -11.21
CA TYR A 228 -4.67 -10.33 -12.66
C TYR A 228 -3.51 -11.06 -13.35
N GLY A 229 -3.76 -12.29 -13.81
CA GLY A 229 -2.68 -13.23 -14.12
C GLY A 229 -1.85 -13.52 -12.89
N GLU A 230 -0.53 -13.36 -12.99
CA GLU A 230 0.39 -13.47 -11.86
C GLU A 230 0.50 -12.16 -11.04
N GLY A 231 -0.08 -11.07 -11.53
CA GLY A 231 0.01 -9.75 -10.92
C GLY A 231 -0.91 -9.57 -9.73
N ARG A 232 -0.57 -8.62 -8.88
CA ARG A 232 -1.34 -8.22 -7.70
C ARG A 232 -1.91 -6.83 -7.89
N VAL A 233 -3.21 -6.71 -7.73
CA VAL A 233 -3.96 -5.48 -7.92
C VAL A 233 -4.55 -5.04 -6.59
N PHE A 234 -4.32 -3.80 -6.23
CA PHE A 234 -4.93 -3.12 -5.10
C PHE A 234 -5.73 -1.93 -5.59
N TYR A 235 -6.87 -1.67 -4.98
CA TYR A 235 -7.64 -0.46 -5.20
C TYR A 235 -8.15 0.12 -3.88
N SER A 236 -8.16 1.45 -3.78
CA SER A 236 -8.84 2.21 -2.72
C SER A 236 -9.64 3.36 -3.30
N ALA A 237 -10.94 3.41 -3.01
CA ALA A 237 -11.81 4.53 -3.39
C ALA A 237 -11.53 5.80 -2.58
N LEU A 238 -10.83 5.69 -1.45
CA LEU A 238 -10.44 6.82 -0.63
C LEU A 238 -9.34 7.64 -1.30
N GLY A 239 -9.29 8.94 -0.97
CA GLY A 239 -8.21 9.82 -1.40
C GLY A 239 -8.64 11.06 -2.16
N HIS A 240 -9.92 11.49 -2.05
CA HIS A 240 -10.37 12.78 -2.54
C HIS A 240 -9.86 13.93 -1.67
N GLU A 241 -10.01 13.79 -0.35
CA GLU A 241 -9.70 14.86 0.58
C GLU A 241 -8.21 14.91 0.98
N PRO A 242 -7.64 16.12 1.12
CA PRO A 242 -6.28 16.29 1.66
C PRO A 242 -6.08 15.64 3.02
N SER A 243 -7.11 15.66 3.89
CA SER A 243 -7.08 15.05 5.21
C SER A 243 -6.86 13.54 5.15
N VAL A 244 -7.41 12.86 4.14
CA VAL A 244 -7.19 11.41 3.93
C VAL A 244 -5.73 11.13 3.59
N TRP A 245 -5.13 11.91 2.69
CA TRP A 245 -3.72 11.76 2.36
C TRP A 245 -2.79 12.05 3.53
N GLN A 246 -3.19 12.94 4.45
CA GLN A 246 -2.43 13.30 5.66
C GLN A 246 -2.66 12.32 6.82
N ASP A 247 -3.66 11.44 6.73
CA ASP A 247 -3.93 10.43 7.74
C ASP A 247 -2.88 9.30 7.71
N ASP A 248 -2.16 9.10 8.81
CA ASP A 248 -1.13 8.07 8.94
C ASP A 248 -1.68 6.65 8.69
N ARG A 249 -2.98 6.42 8.97
CA ARG A 249 -3.64 5.13 8.71
C ARG A 249 -3.74 4.88 7.22
N TYR A 250 -4.15 5.89 6.44
CA TYR A 250 -4.22 5.81 4.99
C TYR A 250 -2.85 5.66 4.36
N GLN A 251 -1.87 6.43 4.83
CA GLN A 251 -0.47 6.30 4.39
C GLN A 251 0.08 4.89 4.65
N ARG A 252 -0.27 4.30 5.79
CA ARG A 252 0.11 2.91 6.11
C ARG A 252 -0.59 1.90 5.21
N ILE A 253 -1.88 2.08 4.89
CA ILE A 253 -2.59 1.24 3.90
C ILE A 253 -1.85 1.27 2.56
N LEU A 254 -1.52 2.47 2.05
CA LEU A 254 -0.81 2.62 0.77
C LEU A 254 0.58 1.98 0.79
N THR A 255 1.33 2.15 1.88
CA THR A 255 2.64 1.52 2.06
C THR A 255 2.52 0.00 2.05
N ASN A 256 1.60 -0.57 2.82
CA ASN A 256 1.35 -2.01 2.85
C ASN A 256 0.91 -2.53 1.47
N ALA A 257 0.05 -1.78 0.76
CA ALA A 257 -0.41 -2.14 -0.57
C ALA A 257 0.73 -2.16 -1.59
N ILE A 258 1.64 -1.19 -1.54
CA ILE A 258 2.85 -1.17 -2.38
C ILE A 258 3.72 -2.40 -2.09
N LEU A 259 4.02 -2.66 -0.82
CA LEU A 259 4.81 -3.83 -0.42
C LEU A 259 4.16 -5.14 -0.87
N TRP A 260 2.86 -5.29 -0.65
CA TRP A 260 2.12 -6.48 -1.08
C TRP A 260 2.13 -6.63 -2.60
N SER A 261 1.85 -5.56 -3.36
CA SER A 261 1.79 -5.61 -4.82
C SER A 261 3.15 -5.89 -5.47
N THR A 262 4.24 -5.51 -4.82
CA THR A 262 5.63 -5.75 -5.28
C THR A 262 6.25 -7.01 -4.68
N ARG A 263 5.47 -7.86 -3.98
CA ARG A 263 5.92 -9.11 -3.34
C ARG A 263 7.01 -8.89 -2.27
N ARG A 264 7.09 -7.72 -1.70
CA ARG A 264 7.75 -7.49 -0.42
C ARG A 264 6.74 -7.75 0.70
N SER A 265 7.17 -8.37 1.78
CA SER A 265 6.27 -8.53 2.93
C SER A 265 6.00 -7.17 3.55
N PRO A 266 4.74 -6.85 3.86
CA PRO A 266 4.42 -5.67 4.65
C PRO A 266 4.91 -5.83 6.10
#